data_2c01df84b9a34fa597b32ff436ce9653
#
_entry.id   2c01df84b9a34fa597b32ff436ce9653
#
_cell.length_a   1.000
_cell.length_b   1.000
_cell.length_c   1.000
_cell.angle_alpha   90.00
_cell.angle_beta   90.00
_cell.angle_gamma   90.00
#
_symmetry.space_group_name_H-M   'P 1'
#
loop_
_entity.id
_entity.type
_entity.pdbx_description
1 polymer ?
#
loop_
_entity_poly.entity_id
_entity_poly.type
_entity_poly.pdbx_seq_one_letter_code
_entity_poly.pdbx_strand_id
1 'polypeptide(L)'
;MCRGTWYWNRYPGASCDIESYIYFPLLEETGFVPKQKYTNAPETLEYCRVVCQKFKLYENALLQTEVISTDWDEESLRWIIKTNKGDELKARFVVHSNGPLNRPKLPAIKGINDYKGHTFHTSRWDYQYTGGSSHGDLTELKDKKVAIIGTGATAVQCVPHLGAAAEKLYVFQRTPSSIDVR
;
A
#
# COMPACT_ATOMS: atom_id res chain seq x y z
N MET A 1 9.72 -4.82 11.17
CA MET A 1 9.07 -3.57 10.75
C MET A 1 7.72 -3.93 10.13
N CYS A 2 6.63 -3.33 10.60
CA CYS A 2 5.30 -3.57 10.05
C CYS A 2 5.29 -3.23 8.56
N ARG A 3 4.85 -4.16 7.75
CA ARG A 3 4.67 -4.01 6.31
C ARG A 3 3.20 -4.26 6.00
N GLY A 4 2.61 -3.48 5.12
CA GLY A 4 1.21 -3.59 4.74
C GLY A 4 0.89 -2.54 3.70
N THR A 5 -0.38 -2.22 3.54
CA THR A 5 -0.86 -1.24 2.56
C THR A 5 -0.03 0.04 2.58
N TRP A 6 0.17 0.65 3.73
CA TRP A 6 0.85 1.94 3.88
C TRP A 6 2.38 1.89 3.76
N TYR A 7 2.95 0.73 3.86
CA TYR A 7 4.36 0.52 3.55
C TYR A 7 4.60 0.42 2.04
N TRP A 8 3.72 -0.26 1.32
CA TRP A 8 3.87 -0.48 -0.11
C TRP A 8 3.32 0.66 -0.96
N ASN A 9 2.19 1.24 -0.57
CA ASN A 9 1.51 2.29 -1.33
C ASN A 9 1.97 3.67 -0.85
N ARG A 10 3.08 4.12 -1.42
CA ARG A 10 3.72 5.41 -1.11
C ARG A 10 3.80 6.30 -2.34
N TYR A 11 2.90 6.15 -3.27
CA TYR A 11 2.79 7.00 -4.44
C TYR A 11 2.42 8.44 -4.03
N PRO A 12 2.68 9.45 -4.92
CA PRO A 12 2.34 10.84 -4.61
C PRO A 12 0.85 11.03 -4.34
N GLY A 13 0.51 11.72 -3.26
CA GLY A 13 -0.86 11.95 -2.83
C GLY A 13 -1.54 10.76 -2.14
N ALA A 14 -0.82 9.66 -1.88
CA ALA A 14 -1.36 8.50 -1.19
C ALA A 14 -1.97 8.90 0.17
N SER A 15 -3.26 8.66 0.35
CA SER A 15 -4.01 9.00 1.55
C SER A 15 -5.13 8.00 1.79
N CYS A 16 -5.66 7.98 3.01
CA CYS A 16 -6.84 7.20 3.33
C CYS A 16 -8.10 7.86 2.74
N ASP A 17 -8.99 7.06 2.16
CA ASP A 17 -10.29 7.52 1.62
C ASP A 17 -11.37 7.60 2.70
N ILE A 18 -11.10 7.04 3.88
CA ILE A 18 -11.96 7.04 5.05
C ILE A 18 -11.46 8.10 6.03
N GLU A 19 -12.36 8.76 6.73
CA GLU A 19 -12.02 9.74 7.75
C GLU A 19 -11.13 9.10 8.84
N SER A 20 -10.10 9.82 9.26
CA SER A 20 -9.05 9.31 10.13
C SER A 20 -9.57 8.77 11.46
N TYR A 21 -10.56 9.45 12.06
CA TYR A 21 -11.15 9.01 13.32
C TYR A 21 -11.97 7.71 13.22
N ILE A 22 -12.39 7.33 12.03
CA ILE A 22 -13.08 6.06 11.77
C ILE A 22 -12.06 4.98 11.40
N TYR A 23 -11.05 5.36 10.63
CA TYR A 23 -10.06 4.42 10.09
C TYR A 23 -9.02 3.97 11.13
N PHE A 24 -8.61 4.84 12.04
CA PHE A 24 -7.58 4.55 13.04
C PHE A 24 -8.19 3.93 14.30
N PRO A 25 -7.91 2.66 14.60
CA PRO A 25 -8.32 2.06 15.86
C PRO A 25 -7.44 2.52 17.01
N LEU A 26 -7.94 2.46 18.24
CA LEU A 26 -7.15 2.66 19.47
C LEU A 26 -6.56 4.08 19.60
N LEU A 27 -7.27 5.11 19.11
CA LEU A 27 -6.83 6.49 19.19
C LEU A 27 -6.76 6.98 20.65
N GLU A 28 -7.76 6.61 21.46
CA GLU A 28 -7.80 6.97 22.88
C GLU A 28 -6.62 6.35 23.64
N GLU A 29 -6.38 5.04 23.40
CA GLU A 29 -5.32 4.32 24.06
C GLU A 29 -3.93 4.83 23.65
N THR A 30 -3.76 5.22 22.38
CA THR A 30 -2.48 5.73 21.88
C THR A 30 -2.25 7.19 22.20
N GLY A 31 -3.31 7.97 22.41
CA GLY A 31 -3.27 9.42 22.51
C GLY A 31 -2.91 10.11 21.19
N PHE A 32 -3.04 9.38 20.06
CA PHE A 32 -2.70 9.92 18.75
C PHE A 32 -3.85 10.78 18.21
N VAL A 33 -3.50 11.96 17.72
CA VAL A 33 -4.45 12.89 17.09
C VAL A 33 -4.06 13.04 15.62
N PRO A 34 -4.88 12.55 14.67
CA PRO A 34 -4.64 12.75 13.25
C PRO A 34 -4.61 14.23 12.88
N LYS A 35 -3.67 14.61 12.02
CA LYS A 35 -3.51 16.01 11.57
C LYS A 35 -4.53 16.44 10.54
N GLN A 36 -5.14 15.49 9.84
CA GLN A 36 -6.05 15.74 8.74
C GLN A 36 -7.27 14.82 8.82
N LYS A 37 -8.38 15.28 8.27
CA LYS A 37 -9.61 14.48 8.13
C LYS A 37 -9.35 13.19 7.34
N TYR A 38 -8.54 13.27 6.29
CA TYR A 38 -8.09 12.14 5.46
C TYR A 38 -6.57 12.07 5.51
N THR A 39 -6.07 11.24 6.39
CA THR A 39 -4.64 11.16 6.70
C THR A 39 -3.83 10.59 5.54
N ASN A 40 -2.69 11.20 5.27
CA ASN A 40 -1.75 10.76 4.25
C ASN A 40 -1.01 9.45 4.64
N ALA A 41 -0.47 8.75 3.64
CA ALA A 41 0.18 7.46 3.84
C ALA A 41 1.36 7.48 4.82
N PRO A 42 2.27 8.48 4.82
CA PRO A 42 3.34 8.56 5.79
C PRO A 42 2.86 8.61 7.24
N GLU A 43 1.86 9.43 7.53
CA GLU A 43 1.30 9.55 8.88
C GLU A 43 0.55 8.28 9.30
N THR A 44 -0.19 7.67 8.37
CA THR A 44 -0.86 6.39 8.62
C THR A 44 0.14 5.27 8.92
N LEU A 45 1.26 5.23 8.20
CA LEU A 45 2.32 4.26 8.47
C LEU A 45 2.97 4.51 9.84
N GLU A 46 3.17 5.77 10.21
CA GLU A 46 3.71 6.12 11.52
C GLU A 46 2.75 5.71 12.63
N TYR A 47 1.45 5.95 12.46
CA TYR A 47 0.45 5.46 13.40
C TYR A 47 0.49 3.94 13.60
N CYS A 48 0.63 3.17 12.51
CA CYS A 48 0.83 1.72 12.63
C CYS A 48 2.03 1.36 13.51
N ARG A 49 3.12 2.14 13.43
CA ARG A 49 4.31 1.93 14.27
C ARG A 49 4.05 2.27 15.72
N VAL A 50 3.34 3.36 15.99
CA VAL A 50 2.92 3.77 17.35
C VAL A 50 2.12 2.65 18.02
N VAL A 51 1.13 2.09 17.32
CA VAL A 51 0.34 0.95 17.81
C VAL A 51 1.24 -0.26 18.10
N CYS A 52 2.08 -0.64 17.12
CA CYS A 52 2.98 -1.78 17.29
C CYS A 52 3.92 -1.64 18.50
N GLN A 53 4.43 -0.45 18.76
CA GLN A 53 5.31 -0.16 19.88
C GLN A 53 4.55 -0.16 21.20
N LYS A 54 3.43 0.57 21.25
CA LYS A 54 2.63 0.69 22.48
C LYS A 54 2.14 -0.65 23.00
N PHE A 55 1.67 -1.51 22.10
CA PHE A 55 1.15 -2.83 22.46
C PHE A 55 2.21 -3.93 22.34
N LYS A 56 3.50 -3.58 22.19
CA LYS A 56 4.62 -4.52 22.14
C LYS A 56 4.46 -5.65 21.11
N LEU A 57 3.80 -5.35 19.99
CA LEU A 57 3.48 -6.38 18.99
C LEU A 57 4.72 -6.98 18.33
N TYR A 58 5.84 -6.28 18.37
CA TYR A 58 7.09 -6.79 17.80
C TYR A 58 7.72 -7.95 18.61
N GLU A 59 7.42 -8.04 19.90
CA GLU A 59 7.94 -9.10 20.78
C GLU A 59 7.45 -10.50 20.36
N ASN A 60 6.25 -10.56 19.76
CA ASN A 60 5.60 -11.81 19.33
C ASN A 60 5.43 -11.88 17.81
N ALA A 61 6.23 -11.14 17.03
CA ALA A 61 6.11 -11.07 15.58
C ALA A 61 7.27 -11.78 14.88
N LEU A 62 6.95 -12.75 14.06
CA LEU A 62 7.91 -13.36 13.14
C LEU A 62 8.02 -12.50 11.88
N LEU A 63 8.98 -11.57 11.87
CA LEU A 63 9.19 -10.67 10.74
C LEU A 63 10.04 -11.34 9.65
N GLN A 64 9.86 -10.86 8.39
CA GLN A 64 10.52 -11.45 7.20
C GLN A 64 10.25 -12.96 7.08
N THR A 65 9.06 -13.38 7.50
CA THR A 65 8.64 -14.77 7.51
C THR A 65 7.37 -14.89 6.68
N GLU A 66 7.39 -15.77 5.69
CA GLU A 66 6.23 -16.08 4.85
C GLU A 66 5.60 -17.38 5.33
N VAL A 67 4.31 -17.35 5.56
CA VAL A 67 3.53 -18.56 5.80
C VAL A 67 3.31 -19.24 4.45
N ILE A 68 3.77 -20.48 4.32
CA ILE A 68 3.67 -21.26 3.08
C ILE A 68 2.50 -22.25 3.09
N SER A 69 2.09 -22.72 4.26
CA SER A 69 0.86 -23.52 4.40
C SER A 69 0.20 -23.31 5.76
N THR A 70 -1.10 -23.56 5.80
CA THR A 70 -1.94 -23.62 6.99
C THR A 70 -2.90 -24.81 6.83
N ASP A 71 -2.61 -25.89 7.53
CA ASP A 71 -3.31 -27.16 7.41
C ASP A 71 -4.00 -27.49 8.73
N TRP A 72 -5.26 -27.92 8.68
CA TRP A 72 -5.96 -28.37 9.86
C TRP A 72 -5.59 -29.82 10.17
N ASP A 73 -5.22 -30.07 11.42
CA ASP A 73 -4.92 -31.41 11.92
C ASP A 73 -6.05 -31.91 12.83
N GLU A 74 -6.74 -32.94 12.37
CA GLU A 74 -7.91 -33.51 13.07
C GLU A 74 -7.52 -34.24 14.37
N GLU A 75 -6.31 -34.77 14.44
CA GLU A 75 -5.89 -35.52 15.64
C GLU A 75 -5.60 -34.58 16.81
N SER A 76 -4.85 -33.51 16.57
CA SER A 76 -4.52 -32.53 17.61
C SER A 76 -5.57 -31.43 17.76
N LEU A 77 -6.53 -31.31 16.86
CA LEU A 77 -7.49 -30.20 16.73
C LEU A 77 -6.80 -28.85 16.73
N ARG A 78 -5.80 -28.73 15.86
CA ARG A 78 -4.97 -27.53 15.72
C ARG A 78 -4.69 -27.22 14.26
N TRP A 79 -4.47 -25.94 13.99
CA TRP A 79 -3.85 -25.50 12.76
C TRP A 79 -2.34 -25.72 12.82
N ILE A 80 -1.80 -26.36 11.80
CA ILE A 80 -0.37 -26.52 11.58
C ILE A 80 0.05 -25.46 10.58
N ILE A 81 0.90 -24.51 10.98
CA ILE A 81 1.36 -23.41 10.17
C ILE A 81 2.83 -23.61 9.85
N LYS A 82 3.18 -23.67 8.56
CA LYS A 82 4.57 -23.83 8.10
C LYS A 82 5.08 -22.53 7.48
N THR A 83 6.33 -22.22 7.72
CA THR A 83 6.96 -21.00 7.21
C THR A 83 8.08 -21.30 6.23
N ASN A 84 8.46 -20.27 5.43
CA ASN A 84 9.61 -20.35 4.53
C ASN A 84 10.98 -20.48 5.24
N LYS A 85 10.99 -20.40 6.56
CA LYS A 85 12.20 -20.62 7.39
C LYS A 85 12.28 -22.01 7.99
N GLY A 86 11.32 -22.87 7.69
CA GLY A 86 11.24 -24.22 8.23
C GLY A 86 10.57 -24.32 9.60
N ASP A 87 10.01 -23.22 10.10
CA ASP A 87 9.25 -23.28 11.36
C ASP A 87 7.92 -24.00 11.17
N GLU A 88 7.51 -24.74 12.18
CA GLU A 88 6.18 -25.33 12.32
C GLU A 88 5.53 -24.83 13.62
N LEU A 89 4.40 -24.18 13.50
CA LEU A 89 3.66 -23.59 14.59
C LEU A 89 2.30 -24.27 14.72
N LYS A 90 1.81 -24.45 15.96
CA LYS A 90 0.48 -24.98 16.23
C LYS A 90 -0.42 -23.92 16.86
N ALA A 91 -1.60 -23.70 16.29
CA ALA A 91 -2.56 -22.71 16.78
C ALA A 91 -3.98 -23.26 16.87
N ARG A 92 -4.77 -22.76 17.83
CA ARG A 92 -6.22 -23.03 17.87
C ARG A 92 -6.98 -22.20 16.84
N PHE A 93 -6.54 -20.99 16.60
CA PHE A 93 -7.16 -20.03 15.69
C PHE A 93 -6.11 -19.45 14.76
N VAL A 94 -6.48 -19.25 13.50
CA VAL A 94 -5.68 -18.53 12.51
C VAL A 94 -6.52 -17.39 11.94
N VAL A 95 -5.99 -16.17 12.01
CA VAL A 95 -6.63 -14.98 11.44
C VAL A 95 -5.82 -14.52 10.23
N HIS A 96 -6.44 -14.54 9.06
CA HIS A 96 -5.82 -14.04 7.83
C HIS A 96 -6.09 -12.55 7.65
N SER A 97 -5.04 -11.73 7.73
CA SER A 97 -5.10 -10.27 7.59
C SER A 97 -4.12 -9.75 6.53
N ASN A 98 -3.85 -10.55 5.50
CA ASN A 98 -2.85 -10.25 4.47
C ASN A 98 -3.29 -9.18 3.46
N GLY A 99 -4.59 -8.89 3.35
CA GLY A 99 -5.13 -7.85 2.46
C GLY A 99 -4.84 -8.06 0.96
N PRO A 100 -5.49 -7.31 0.06
CA PRO A 100 -5.29 -7.44 -1.37
C PRO A 100 -4.31 -6.43 -1.99
N LEU A 101 -3.89 -5.36 -1.26
CA LEU A 101 -3.21 -4.20 -1.84
C LEU A 101 -1.68 -4.24 -1.78
N ASN A 102 -1.09 -5.41 -1.54
CA ASN A 102 0.36 -5.58 -1.39
C ASN A 102 1.05 -6.20 -2.62
N ARG A 103 0.30 -6.83 -3.53
CA ARG A 103 0.82 -7.45 -4.74
C ARG A 103 0.35 -6.68 -5.98
N PRO A 104 1.27 -6.06 -6.74
CA PRO A 104 0.91 -5.38 -7.97
C PRO A 104 0.42 -6.38 -9.02
N LYS A 105 -0.62 -6.00 -9.76
CA LYS A 105 -1.12 -6.75 -10.92
C LYS A 105 -1.11 -5.83 -12.13
N LEU A 106 -0.34 -6.21 -13.12
CA LEU A 106 -0.30 -5.48 -14.39
C LEU A 106 -1.53 -5.83 -15.26
N PRO A 107 -2.00 -4.88 -16.09
CA PRO A 107 -3.06 -5.17 -17.05
C PRO A 107 -2.57 -6.14 -18.12
N ALA A 108 -3.44 -7.04 -18.56
CA ALA A 108 -3.16 -7.99 -19.66
C ALA A 108 -3.26 -7.29 -21.04
N ILE A 109 -2.38 -6.35 -21.31
CA ILE A 109 -2.32 -5.62 -22.58
C ILE A 109 -1.31 -6.30 -23.48
N LYS A 110 -1.72 -6.64 -24.72
CA LYS A 110 -0.81 -7.23 -25.70
C LYS A 110 0.35 -6.25 -25.98
N GLY A 111 1.58 -6.74 -25.90
CA GLY A 111 2.79 -5.95 -26.15
C GLY A 111 3.24 -5.08 -24.97
N ILE A 112 2.67 -5.22 -23.78
CA ILE A 112 3.09 -4.43 -22.61
C ILE A 112 4.59 -4.58 -22.28
N ASN A 113 5.15 -5.76 -22.57
CA ASN A 113 6.57 -6.04 -22.37
C ASN A 113 7.46 -5.53 -23.51
N ASP A 114 6.88 -5.09 -24.61
CA ASP A 114 7.63 -4.57 -25.78
C ASP A 114 7.92 -3.06 -25.63
N TYR A 115 7.25 -2.42 -24.70
CA TYR A 115 7.48 -1.01 -24.39
C TYR A 115 8.90 -0.80 -23.85
N LYS A 116 9.62 0.17 -24.43
CA LYS A 116 11.03 0.44 -24.11
C LYS A 116 11.21 1.59 -23.12
N GLY A 117 10.15 2.31 -22.80
CA GLY A 117 10.19 3.38 -21.81
C GLY A 117 10.22 2.84 -20.37
N HIS A 118 10.50 3.72 -19.42
CA HIS A 118 10.47 3.37 -18.00
C HIS A 118 9.06 3.08 -17.52
N THR A 119 8.86 1.99 -16.80
CA THR A 119 7.54 1.57 -16.28
C THR A 119 7.65 1.03 -14.87
N PHE A 120 6.68 1.36 -14.05
CA PHE A 120 6.52 0.80 -12.71
C PHE A 120 5.03 0.80 -12.30
N HIS A 121 4.69 -0.04 -11.35
CA HIS A 121 3.37 -0.03 -10.75
C HIS A 121 3.31 1.01 -9.63
N THR A 122 2.20 1.73 -9.48
CA THR A 122 2.03 2.80 -8.48
C THR A 122 2.35 2.37 -7.04
N SER A 123 2.05 1.12 -6.66
CA SER A 123 2.44 0.57 -5.35
C SER A 123 3.93 0.27 -5.21
N ARG A 124 4.72 0.54 -6.23
CA ARG A 124 6.19 0.44 -6.26
C ARG A 124 6.74 1.67 -6.95
N TRP A 125 6.32 2.85 -6.45
CA TRP A 125 6.70 4.14 -7.03
C TRP A 125 8.20 4.32 -7.04
N ASP A 126 8.71 4.70 -8.20
CA ASP A 126 10.15 4.90 -8.41
C ASP A 126 10.50 6.40 -8.29
N TYR A 127 10.82 6.81 -7.08
CA TYR A 127 11.26 8.18 -6.81
C TYR A 127 12.67 8.49 -7.30
N GLN A 128 13.50 7.47 -7.58
CA GLN A 128 14.81 7.71 -8.21
C GLN A 128 14.63 8.20 -9.65
N TYR A 129 13.60 7.70 -10.32
CA TYR A 129 13.25 8.10 -11.68
C TYR A 129 12.42 9.39 -11.73
N THR A 130 11.48 9.58 -10.82
CA THR A 130 10.53 10.71 -10.87
C THR A 130 10.97 11.94 -10.10
N GLY A 131 11.93 11.78 -9.20
CA GLY A 131 12.20 12.76 -8.14
C GLY A 131 11.07 12.83 -7.13
N GLY A 132 11.17 13.78 -6.20
CA GLY A 132 10.11 14.09 -5.23
C GLY A 132 9.91 13.07 -4.13
N SER A 133 8.67 13.02 -3.63
CA SER A 133 8.26 12.17 -2.51
C SER A 133 6.76 11.84 -2.58
N SER A 134 6.24 11.16 -1.56
CA SER A 134 4.79 10.92 -1.40
C SER A 134 3.96 12.20 -1.27
N HIS A 135 4.61 13.35 -1.06
CA HIS A 135 3.96 14.66 -1.05
C HIS A 135 3.95 15.35 -2.42
N GLY A 136 4.57 14.77 -3.45
CA GLY A 136 4.68 15.34 -4.79
C GLY A 136 6.11 15.76 -5.14
N ASP A 137 6.25 16.94 -5.77
CA ASP A 137 7.52 17.54 -6.21
C ASP A 137 8.32 16.65 -7.17
N LEU A 138 7.64 16.05 -8.15
CA LEU A 138 8.19 15.07 -9.10
C LEU A 138 9.08 15.79 -10.15
N THR A 139 10.18 16.38 -9.71
CA THR A 139 11.02 17.30 -10.47
C THR A 139 11.61 16.73 -11.76
N GLU A 140 11.84 15.42 -11.78
CA GLU A 140 12.45 14.71 -12.92
C GLU A 140 11.44 14.37 -14.03
N LEU A 141 10.18 14.83 -13.92
CA LEU A 141 9.15 14.61 -14.93
C LEU A 141 8.92 15.81 -15.87
N LYS A 142 9.59 16.93 -15.67
CA LYS A 142 9.33 18.20 -16.40
C LYS A 142 9.46 18.09 -17.93
N ASP A 143 10.33 17.23 -18.41
CA ASP A 143 10.59 16.98 -19.83
C ASP A 143 9.94 15.68 -20.34
N LYS A 144 9.11 15.05 -19.54
CA LYS A 144 8.59 13.72 -19.84
C LYS A 144 7.11 13.72 -20.17
N LYS A 145 6.77 12.90 -21.16
CA LYS A 145 5.38 12.52 -21.46
C LYS A 145 5.06 11.28 -20.65
N VAL A 146 4.15 11.43 -19.71
CA VAL A 146 3.79 10.38 -18.73
C VAL A 146 2.43 9.79 -19.10
N ALA A 147 2.29 8.49 -18.92
CA ALA A 147 1.04 7.78 -19.07
C ALA A 147 0.68 7.05 -17.78
N ILE A 148 -0.58 7.15 -17.35
CA ILE A 148 -1.13 6.35 -16.26
C ILE A 148 -2.30 5.51 -16.78
N ILE A 149 -2.31 4.22 -16.43
CA ILE A 149 -3.36 3.28 -16.83
C ILE A 149 -4.23 2.99 -15.62
N GLY A 150 -5.51 3.33 -15.72
CA GLY A 150 -6.50 3.20 -14.66
C GLY A 150 -6.90 4.53 -14.03
N THR A 151 -8.12 4.56 -13.49
CA THR A 151 -8.73 5.74 -12.86
C THR A 151 -9.38 5.41 -11.51
N GLY A 152 -8.92 4.36 -10.83
CA GLY A 152 -9.36 4.03 -9.47
C GLY A 152 -8.77 4.99 -8.42
N ALA A 153 -9.02 4.72 -7.15
CA ALA A 153 -8.62 5.57 -6.01
C ALA A 153 -7.15 6.01 -6.06
N THR A 154 -6.24 5.10 -6.40
CA THR A 154 -4.81 5.42 -6.57
C THR A 154 -4.57 6.48 -7.65
N ALA A 155 -5.21 6.34 -8.81
CA ALA A 155 -5.02 7.29 -9.92
C ALA A 155 -5.63 8.65 -9.58
N VAL A 156 -6.78 8.70 -8.92
CA VAL A 156 -7.39 9.95 -8.43
C VAL A 156 -6.40 10.74 -7.56
N GLN A 157 -5.62 10.05 -6.75
CA GLN A 157 -4.62 10.66 -5.88
C GLN A 157 -3.32 11.03 -6.62
N CYS A 158 -2.85 10.20 -7.57
CA CYS A 158 -1.60 10.46 -8.31
C CYS A 158 -1.73 11.50 -9.43
N VAL A 159 -2.86 11.53 -10.13
CA VAL A 159 -3.06 12.35 -11.34
C VAL A 159 -2.79 13.84 -11.12
N PRO A 160 -3.24 14.48 -10.02
CA PRO A 160 -2.91 15.88 -9.76
C PRO A 160 -1.40 16.15 -9.69
N HIS A 161 -0.65 15.29 -9.02
CA HIS A 161 0.81 15.41 -8.89
C HIS A 161 1.54 15.16 -10.22
N LEU A 162 1.08 14.17 -10.98
CA LEU A 162 1.62 13.90 -12.32
C LEU A 162 1.32 15.02 -13.30
N GLY A 163 0.08 15.55 -13.26
CA GLY A 163 -0.32 16.65 -14.14
C GLY A 163 0.41 17.97 -13.85
N ALA A 164 0.77 18.22 -12.59
CA ALA A 164 1.52 19.38 -12.19
C ALA A 164 3.03 19.30 -12.58
N ALA A 165 3.57 18.08 -12.73
CA ALA A 165 5.00 17.87 -12.89
C ALA A 165 5.42 17.50 -14.31
N ALA A 166 4.62 16.73 -15.05
CA ALA A 166 4.97 16.21 -16.37
C ALA A 166 4.79 17.27 -17.48
N GLU A 167 5.60 17.18 -18.54
CA GLU A 167 5.37 17.95 -19.77
C GLU A 167 3.98 17.68 -20.33
N LYS A 168 3.57 16.42 -20.34
CA LYS A 168 2.24 15.98 -20.76
C LYS A 168 1.83 14.71 -20.04
N LEU A 169 0.59 14.66 -19.57
CA LEU A 169 0.00 13.50 -18.93
C LEU A 169 -1.09 12.89 -19.79
N TYR A 170 -1.03 11.57 -19.99
CA TYR A 170 -2.08 10.76 -20.60
C TYR A 170 -2.71 9.85 -19.55
N VAL A 171 -4.02 9.92 -19.41
CA VAL A 171 -4.77 9.07 -18.48
C VAL A 171 -5.63 8.10 -19.29
N PHE A 172 -5.35 6.81 -19.15
CA PHE A 172 -6.10 5.77 -19.83
C PHE A 172 -7.18 5.19 -18.92
N GLN A 173 -8.43 5.38 -19.31
CA GLN A 173 -9.61 4.94 -18.59
C GLN A 173 -10.38 3.89 -19.37
N ARG A 174 -10.70 2.78 -18.72
CA ARG A 174 -11.63 1.76 -19.26
C ARG A 174 -13.05 2.02 -18.78
N THR A 175 -13.22 2.21 -17.49
CA THR A 175 -14.51 2.44 -16.84
C THR A 175 -14.42 3.70 -15.99
N PRO A 176 -15.38 4.64 -16.09
CA PRO A 176 -15.40 5.81 -15.25
C PRO A 176 -15.41 5.46 -13.76
N SER A 177 -14.60 6.18 -13.00
CA SER A 177 -14.62 6.08 -11.53
C SER A 177 -15.65 7.07 -10.99
N SER A 178 -16.38 6.67 -9.97
CA SER A 178 -17.17 7.60 -9.17
C SER A 178 -16.22 8.42 -8.30
N ILE A 179 -16.28 9.74 -8.44
CA ILE A 179 -15.48 10.69 -7.66
C ILE A 179 -16.46 11.64 -7.01
N ASP A 180 -16.37 11.75 -5.70
CA ASP A 180 -17.19 12.66 -4.92
C ASP A 180 -16.33 13.80 -4.36
N VAL A 181 -16.98 14.91 -3.99
CA VAL A 181 -16.35 16.07 -3.35
C VAL A 181 -16.14 15.76 -1.87
N ARG A 182 -14.95 16.03 -1.38
CA ARG A 182 -14.58 15.83 0.04
C ARG A 182 -14.61 17.15 0.81
#